data_0ea441f10d4abb44a4c913357e4e821f
#
_entry.id   0ea441f10d4abb44a4c913357e4e821f
#
_cell.length_a   1.000
_cell.length_b   1.000
_cell.length_c   1.000
_cell.angle_alpha   90.00
_cell.angle_beta   90.00
_cell.angle_gamma   90.00
#
_symmetry.space_group_name_H-M   'P 1'
#
loop_
_entity.id
_entity.type
_entity.pdbx_description
1 polymer ?
#
loop_
_entity_poly.entity_id
_entity_poly.type
_entity_poly.pdbx_seq_one_letter_code
_entity_poly.pdbx_strand_id
1 'polypeptide(L)'
;MPKVYNTTAVCIPKEHYMVNLDERLKKIKVFVDAGKYFTINRARQYGKTTTLRALYLYLQGEYYVVSMDFQTFGSAEFQTETIFSRSFANSFLRSLKRNPVNKTEQLNEAMAQLEKSVASQNDFFALKALFEQLGDICAVSDKPIVLMIDEVDSALNNQVFLDFLAQLRAQYMERDIYPTFRSVILAGVYDVKNLRGKIRPEDEHRYNLSLIHI
;
A
#
# COMPACT_ATOMS: atom_id res chain seq x y z
N MET A 1 27.99 7.96 19.51
CA MET A 1 28.62 6.64 19.22
C MET A 1 29.08 6.62 17.78
N PRO A 2 30.19 5.97 17.43
CA PRO A 2 30.60 5.83 16.03
C PRO A 2 29.54 4.99 15.27
N LYS A 3 29.25 5.35 14.01
CA LYS A 3 28.34 4.59 13.16
C LYS A 3 28.97 3.26 12.75
N VAL A 4 28.15 2.23 12.60
CA VAL A 4 28.56 0.90 12.15
C VAL A 4 27.85 0.50 10.85
N TYR A 5 28.39 -0.48 10.13
CA TYR A 5 27.71 -1.06 8.98
C TYR A 5 26.60 -2.01 9.47
N ASN A 6 25.38 -1.81 8.98
CA ASN A 6 24.28 -2.71 9.28
C ASN A 6 24.32 -3.93 8.36
N THR A 7 24.28 -5.12 8.94
CA THR A 7 24.33 -6.40 8.21
C THR A 7 23.02 -7.20 8.29
N THR A 8 22.04 -6.78 9.10
CA THR A 8 20.93 -7.68 9.48
C THR A 8 19.53 -7.13 9.36
N ALA A 9 19.32 -5.82 9.33
CA ALA A 9 17.98 -5.24 9.40
C ALA A 9 17.90 -3.87 8.69
N VAL A 10 16.82 -3.14 8.95
CA VAL A 10 16.61 -1.79 8.43
C VAL A 10 17.68 -0.84 8.98
N CYS A 11 18.33 -0.07 8.10
CA CYS A 11 19.32 0.91 8.50
C CYS A 11 18.68 2.05 9.30
N ILE A 12 19.32 2.39 10.44
CA ILE A 12 18.94 3.51 11.30
C ILE A 12 19.97 4.63 11.08
N PRO A 13 19.57 5.83 10.62
CA PRO A 13 20.50 6.90 10.24
C PRO A 13 21.45 7.35 11.35
N LYS A 14 21.01 7.26 12.62
CA LYS A 14 21.83 7.65 13.78
C LYS A 14 22.89 6.63 14.14
N GLU A 15 22.70 5.36 13.79
CA GLU A 15 23.50 4.22 14.23
C GLU A 15 24.32 3.60 13.10
N HIS A 16 23.84 3.73 11.85
CA HIS A 16 24.43 3.03 10.71
C HIS A 16 24.94 3.98 9.63
N TYR A 17 25.95 3.54 8.88
CA TYR A 17 26.31 4.18 7.62
C TYR A 17 25.21 3.91 6.60
N MET A 18 24.68 4.97 6.01
CA MET A 18 23.63 4.91 5.00
C MET A 18 24.06 5.62 3.72
N VAL A 19 23.58 5.11 2.60
CA VAL A 19 23.63 5.85 1.34
C VAL A 19 22.68 7.04 1.46
N ASN A 20 23.07 8.21 0.93
CA ASN A 20 22.18 9.35 0.85
C ASN A 20 21.00 9.01 -0.08
N LEU A 21 19.78 9.08 0.46
CA LEU A 21 18.54 8.78 -0.24
C LEU A 21 17.81 10.03 -0.74
N ASP A 22 18.29 11.24 -0.44
CA ASP A 22 17.55 12.49 -0.65
C ASP A 22 17.08 12.67 -2.10
N GLU A 23 17.98 12.48 -3.07
CA GLU A 23 17.64 12.59 -4.49
C GLU A 23 16.62 11.54 -4.93
N ARG A 24 16.71 10.33 -4.35
CA ARG A 24 15.75 9.26 -4.64
C ARG A 24 14.38 9.58 -4.06
N LEU A 25 14.32 10.04 -2.81
CA LEU A 25 13.08 10.42 -2.14
C LEU A 25 12.40 11.58 -2.87
N LYS A 26 13.16 12.59 -3.32
CA LYS A 26 12.64 13.68 -4.16
C LYS A 26 12.01 13.15 -5.45
N LYS A 27 12.70 12.25 -6.17
CA LYS A 27 12.17 11.64 -7.40
C LYS A 27 10.87 10.87 -7.14
N ILE A 28 10.84 10.06 -6.08
CA ILE A 28 9.63 9.30 -5.71
C ILE A 28 8.49 10.27 -5.34
N LYS A 29 8.80 11.33 -4.58
CA LYS A 29 7.79 12.34 -4.21
C LYS A 29 7.13 12.99 -5.43
N VAL A 30 7.87 13.26 -6.50
CA VAL A 30 7.30 13.79 -7.76
C VAL A 30 6.18 12.88 -8.30
N PHE A 31 6.33 11.55 -8.23
CA PHE A 31 5.28 10.62 -8.63
C PHE A 31 4.10 10.62 -7.66
N VAL A 32 4.36 10.73 -6.36
CA VAL A 32 3.31 10.84 -5.34
C VAL A 32 2.51 12.13 -5.53
N ASP A 33 3.19 13.27 -5.71
CA ASP A 33 2.56 14.57 -5.95
C ASP A 33 1.75 14.58 -7.25
N ALA A 34 2.20 13.85 -8.26
CA ALA A 34 1.47 13.67 -9.52
C ALA A 34 0.30 12.65 -9.42
N GLY A 35 0.05 12.08 -8.25
CA GLY A 35 -1.03 11.10 -8.05
C GLY A 35 -0.85 9.80 -8.81
N LYS A 36 0.39 9.33 -8.98
CA LYS A 36 0.68 8.10 -9.72
C LYS A 36 0.55 6.88 -8.84
N TYR A 37 0.08 5.77 -9.43
CA TYR A 37 0.17 4.43 -8.87
C TYR A 37 1.34 3.73 -9.55
N PHE A 38 2.31 3.25 -8.76
CA PHE A 38 3.57 2.74 -9.32
C PHE A 38 4.20 1.66 -8.46
N THR A 39 5.18 0.96 -9.05
CA THR A 39 5.93 -0.09 -8.37
C THR A 39 7.38 0.33 -8.13
N ILE A 40 7.93 -0.12 -6.99
CA ILE A 40 9.36 -0.05 -6.69
C ILE A 40 9.89 -1.48 -6.68
N ASN A 41 10.55 -1.86 -7.78
CA ASN A 41 11.11 -3.19 -7.94
C ASN A 41 12.62 -3.16 -7.68
N ARG A 42 13.07 -3.92 -6.68
CA ARG A 42 14.49 -4.09 -6.37
C ARG A 42 14.76 -5.49 -5.85
N ALA A 43 15.90 -6.03 -6.22
CA ALA A 43 16.38 -7.29 -5.68
C ALA A 43 16.43 -7.25 -4.14
N ARG A 44 16.38 -8.42 -3.51
CA ARG A 44 16.53 -8.55 -2.06
C ARG A 44 17.85 -7.88 -1.62
N GLN A 45 17.86 -7.29 -0.43
CA GLN A 45 19.01 -6.61 0.21
C GLN A 45 19.46 -5.29 -0.48
N TYR A 46 18.75 -4.78 -1.49
CA TYR A 46 19.07 -3.48 -2.11
C TYR A 46 18.40 -2.29 -1.42
N GLY A 47 18.08 -2.40 -0.14
CA GLY A 47 17.59 -1.31 0.69
C GLY A 47 16.15 -0.87 0.38
N LYS A 48 15.30 -1.76 -0.17
CA LYS A 48 13.89 -1.50 -0.48
C LYS A 48 13.13 -1.01 0.77
N THR A 49 13.08 -1.82 1.82
CA THR A 49 12.40 -1.48 3.09
C THR A 49 13.00 -0.24 3.76
N THR A 50 14.33 -0.06 3.68
CA THR A 50 14.99 1.18 4.16
C THR A 50 14.52 2.41 3.38
N THR A 51 14.38 2.29 2.05
CA THR A 51 13.86 3.36 1.20
C THR A 51 12.41 3.67 1.53
N LEU A 52 11.55 2.65 1.69
CA LEU A 52 10.14 2.85 2.06
C LEU A 52 9.99 3.49 3.44
N ARG A 53 10.81 3.10 4.42
CA ARG A 53 10.81 3.72 5.74
C ARG A 53 11.25 5.18 5.70
N ALA A 54 12.28 5.49 4.93
CA ALA A 54 12.72 6.87 4.73
C ALA A 54 11.64 7.70 4.01
N LEU A 55 10.99 7.12 3.00
CA LEU A 55 9.89 7.74 2.28
C LEU A 55 8.68 7.99 3.19
N TYR A 56 8.31 7.03 4.04
CA TYR A 56 7.27 7.19 5.06
C TYR A 56 7.50 8.45 5.88
N LEU A 57 8.70 8.62 6.45
CA LEU A 57 9.05 9.79 7.24
C LEU A 57 9.07 11.08 6.42
N TYR A 58 9.54 11.00 5.17
CA TYR A 58 9.66 12.15 4.27
C TYR A 58 8.30 12.70 3.85
N LEU A 59 7.27 11.86 3.72
CA LEU A 59 5.92 12.24 3.28
C LEU A 59 4.99 12.66 4.43
N GLN A 60 5.29 12.33 5.69
CA GLN A 60 4.38 12.53 6.84
C GLN A 60 3.89 13.97 7.06
N GLY A 61 4.62 14.98 6.61
CA GLY A 61 4.21 16.38 6.76
C GLY A 61 2.99 16.74 5.92
N GLU A 62 2.92 16.20 4.70
CA GLU A 62 1.96 16.58 3.66
C GLU A 62 0.86 15.52 3.45
N TYR A 63 1.12 14.26 3.80
CA TYR A 63 0.27 13.13 3.52
C TYR A 63 -0.01 12.29 4.78
N TYR A 64 -1.17 11.63 4.81
CA TYR A 64 -1.33 10.44 5.65
C TYR A 64 -0.73 9.25 4.91
N VAL A 65 0.34 8.70 5.45
CA VAL A 65 1.01 7.56 4.85
C VAL A 65 0.56 6.28 5.54
N VAL A 66 -0.12 5.41 4.80
CA VAL A 66 -0.46 4.06 5.24
C VAL A 66 0.60 3.12 4.71
N SER A 67 1.37 2.51 5.60
CA SER A 67 2.41 1.55 5.25
C SER A 67 2.05 0.17 5.78
N MET A 68 2.04 -0.79 4.89
CA MET A 68 1.69 -2.20 5.14
C MET A 68 2.81 -3.11 4.63
N ASP A 69 2.97 -4.27 5.26
CA ASP A 69 3.91 -5.30 4.86
C ASP A 69 3.13 -6.61 4.66
N PHE A 70 3.08 -7.08 3.42
CA PHE A 70 2.35 -8.30 3.07
C PHE A 70 3.12 -9.57 3.42
N GLN A 71 4.36 -9.49 3.87
CA GLN A 71 5.03 -10.63 4.49
C GLN A 71 4.31 -11.10 5.77
N THR A 72 3.55 -10.19 6.42
CA THR A 72 2.76 -10.51 7.61
C THR A 72 1.41 -11.16 7.29
N PHE A 73 1.03 -11.23 6.01
CA PHE A 73 -0.18 -11.90 5.55
C PHE A 73 0.18 -13.34 5.20
N GLY A 74 -0.40 -14.29 5.90
CA GLY A 74 -0.26 -15.72 5.60
C GLY A 74 -1.25 -16.18 4.51
N SER A 75 -1.20 -17.44 4.14
CA SER A 75 -2.11 -18.02 3.15
C SER A 75 -3.58 -17.95 3.56
N ALA A 76 -3.86 -17.93 4.87
CA ALA A 76 -5.22 -17.83 5.40
C ALA A 76 -5.89 -16.49 5.03
N GLU A 77 -5.14 -15.40 5.03
CA GLU A 77 -5.65 -14.07 4.70
C GLU A 77 -6.04 -13.91 3.22
N PHE A 78 -5.60 -14.82 2.36
CA PHE A 78 -5.92 -14.80 0.92
C PHE A 78 -6.96 -15.85 0.51
N GLN A 79 -7.61 -16.56 1.44
CA GLN A 79 -8.56 -17.63 1.11
C GLN A 79 -9.84 -17.11 0.48
N THR A 80 -10.38 -16.00 0.99
CA THR A 80 -11.59 -15.38 0.46
C THR A 80 -11.46 -13.86 0.44
N GLU A 81 -12.26 -13.19 -0.40
CA GLU A 81 -12.33 -11.73 -0.43
C GLU A 81 -12.69 -11.14 0.94
N THR A 82 -13.62 -11.76 1.66
CA THR A 82 -14.06 -11.30 2.98
C THR A 82 -12.93 -11.35 4.01
N ILE A 83 -12.17 -12.45 4.06
CA ILE A 83 -11.04 -12.60 4.98
C ILE A 83 -9.96 -11.57 4.63
N PHE A 84 -9.61 -11.47 3.34
CA PHE A 84 -8.61 -10.52 2.87
C PHE A 84 -9.03 -9.08 3.18
N SER A 85 -10.28 -8.70 2.88
CA SER A 85 -10.80 -7.34 3.10
C SER A 85 -10.76 -6.95 4.57
N ARG A 86 -11.08 -7.86 5.48
CA ARG A 86 -10.98 -7.63 6.93
C ARG A 86 -9.53 -7.48 7.39
N SER A 87 -8.63 -8.36 6.95
CA SER A 87 -7.21 -8.29 7.30
C SER A 87 -6.55 -7.03 6.75
N PHE A 88 -6.90 -6.65 5.52
CA PHE A 88 -6.46 -5.40 4.90
C PHE A 88 -6.96 -4.19 5.68
N ALA A 89 -8.27 -4.11 5.94
CA ALA A 89 -8.87 -2.99 6.67
C ALA A 89 -8.27 -2.82 8.07
N ASN A 90 -8.06 -3.91 8.82
CA ASN A 90 -7.41 -3.88 10.12
C ASN A 90 -5.98 -3.32 10.04
N SER A 91 -5.20 -3.75 9.05
CA SER A 91 -3.83 -3.30 8.85
C SER A 91 -3.79 -1.84 8.40
N PHE A 92 -4.72 -1.44 7.52
CA PHE A 92 -4.91 -0.06 7.06
C PHE A 92 -5.22 0.87 8.24
N LEU A 93 -6.24 0.54 9.03
CA LEU A 93 -6.65 1.32 10.20
C LEU A 93 -5.52 1.43 11.24
N ARG A 94 -4.82 0.33 11.52
CA ARG A 94 -3.67 0.32 12.42
C ARG A 94 -2.58 1.26 11.94
N SER A 95 -2.27 1.25 10.64
CA SER A 95 -1.25 2.10 10.05
C SER A 95 -1.69 3.57 10.05
N LEU A 96 -2.94 3.87 9.68
CA LEU A 96 -3.48 5.22 9.68
C LEU A 96 -3.52 5.83 11.10
N LYS A 97 -3.91 5.04 12.10
CA LYS A 97 -3.90 5.47 13.53
C LYS A 97 -2.50 5.85 14.02
N ARG A 98 -1.45 5.18 13.54
CA ARG A 98 -0.05 5.45 13.92
C ARG A 98 0.52 6.74 13.35
N ASN A 99 -0.13 7.36 12.36
CA ASN A 99 0.32 8.67 11.88
C ASN A 99 0.27 9.69 13.03
N PRO A 100 1.37 10.46 13.25
CA PRO A 100 1.49 11.32 14.42
C PRO A 100 0.61 12.56 14.36
N VAL A 101 0.01 12.86 13.21
CA VAL A 101 -0.86 14.02 13.01
C VAL A 101 -2.24 13.73 13.58
N ASN A 102 -2.79 14.68 14.34
CA ASN A 102 -4.16 14.61 14.81
C ASN A 102 -5.12 14.58 13.63
N LYS A 103 -6.06 13.66 13.68
CA LYS A 103 -7.08 13.46 12.66
C LYS A 103 -8.32 14.27 12.99
N THR A 104 -9.01 14.75 11.96
CA THR A 104 -10.30 15.43 12.10
C THR A 104 -11.35 14.48 12.69
N GLU A 105 -12.41 15.04 13.27
CA GLU A 105 -13.54 14.27 13.79
C GLU A 105 -14.18 13.42 12.69
N GLN A 106 -14.40 14.00 11.50
CA GLN A 106 -14.97 13.30 10.34
C GLN A 106 -14.11 12.10 9.91
N LEU A 107 -12.78 12.26 9.90
CA LEU A 107 -11.88 11.16 9.58
C LEU A 107 -11.95 10.05 10.65
N ASN A 108 -12.02 10.42 11.93
CA ASN A 108 -12.17 9.47 13.02
C ASN A 108 -13.52 8.72 12.97
N GLU A 109 -14.60 9.38 12.60
CA GLU A 109 -15.92 8.76 12.40
C GLU A 109 -15.91 7.75 11.23
N ALA A 110 -15.32 8.12 10.08
CA ALA A 110 -15.19 7.22 8.95
C ALA A 110 -14.32 5.99 9.29
N MET A 111 -13.23 6.19 10.02
CA MET A 111 -12.40 5.08 10.53
C MET A 111 -13.19 4.17 11.48
N ALA A 112 -13.99 4.74 12.39
CA ALA A 112 -14.83 3.98 13.32
C ALA A 112 -15.92 3.19 12.56
N GLN A 113 -16.46 3.72 11.47
CA GLN A 113 -17.41 3.01 10.62
C GLN A 113 -16.76 1.79 9.95
N LEU A 114 -15.55 1.94 9.40
CA LEU A 114 -14.79 0.81 8.85
C LEU A 114 -14.49 -0.24 9.94
N GLU A 115 -14.14 0.17 11.17
CA GLU A 115 -13.93 -0.76 12.29
C GLU A 115 -15.20 -1.56 12.63
N LYS A 116 -16.36 -0.91 12.64
CA LYS A 116 -17.65 -1.59 12.88
C LYS A 116 -17.94 -2.61 11.77
N SER A 117 -17.69 -2.25 10.50
CA SER A 117 -17.89 -3.15 9.37
C SER A 117 -16.99 -4.38 9.44
N VAL A 118 -15.73 -4.19 9.84
CA VAL A 118 -14.77 -5.29 10.04
C VAL A 118 -15.16 -6.19 11.21
N ALA A 119 -15.67 -5.62 12.30
CA ALA A 119 -16.09 -6.36 13.50
C ALA A 119 -17.41 -7.10 13.30
N SER A 120 -18.26 -6.66 12.37
CA SER A 120 -19.53 -7.33 12.06
C SER A 120 -19.23 -8.72 11.51
N GLN A 121 -20.01 -9.73 11.94
CA GLN A 121 -19.90 -11.10 11.43
C GLN A 121 -20.59 -11.26 10.05
N ASN A 122 -20.85 -10.17 9.36
CA ASN A 122 -21.50 -10.16 8.07
C ASN A 122 -20.54 -10.67 6.98
N ASP A 123 -20.88 -11.77 6.33
CA ASP A 123 -20.06 -12.41 5.28
C ASP A 123 -19.94 -11.57 3.99
N PHE A 124 -20.67 -10.45 3.89
CA PHE A 124 -20.70 -9.59 2.70
C PHE A 124 -19.62 -8.49 2.67
N PHE A 125 -18.67 -8.46 3.62
CA PHE A 125 -17.57 -7.49 3.59
C PHE A 125 -16.47 -7.92 2.61
N ALA A 126 -16.83 -7.96 1.33
CA ALA A 126 -15.94 -8.28 0.21
C ALA A 126 -15.15 -7.05 -0.27
N LEU A 127 -14.33 -7.20 -1.32
CA LEU A 127 -13.48 -6.13 -1.87
C LEU A 127 -14.28 -4.87 -2.24
N LYS A 128 -15.47 -5.02 -2.82
CA LYS A 128 -16.31 -3.88 -3.19
C LYS A 128 -16.64 -3.01 -1.97
N ALA A 129 -17.13 -3.63 -0.89
CA ALA A 129 -17.46 -2.91 0.34
C ALA A 129 -16.23 -2.30 1.02
N LEU A 130 -15.07 -2.96 0.95
CA LEU A 130 -13.81 -2.42 1.41
C LEU A 130 -13.46 -1.13 0.65
N PHE A 131 -13.48 -1.16 -0.67
CA PHE A 131 -13.10 -0.01 -1.50
C PHE A 131 -14.07 1.17 -1.37
N GLU A 132 -15.38 0.92 -1.21
CA GLU A 132 -16.38 1.95 -0.90
C GLU A 132 -16.00 2.69 0.39
N GLN A 133 -15.71 1.97 1.48
CA GLN A 133 -15.36 2.60 2.76
C GLN A 133 -13.95 3.23 2.75
N LEU A 134 -12.99 2.69 2.00
CA LEU A 134 -11.71 3.37 1.78
C LEU A 134 -11.88 4.69 1.01
N GLY A 135 -12.79 4.72 0.05
CA GLY A 135 -13.19 5.93 -0.67
C GLY A 135 -13.80 6.98 0.26
N ASP A 136 -14.72 6.56 1.15
CA ASP A 136 -15.32 7.45 2.16
C ASP A 136 -14.25 8.06 3.08
N ILE A 137 -13.28 7.27 3.54
CA ILE A 137 -12.15 7.74 4.34
C ILE A 137 -11.32 8.75 3.55
N CYS A 138 -11.04 8.48 2.26
CA CYS A 138 -10.29 9.40 1.41
C CYS A 138 -11.06 10.71 1.18
N ALA A 139 -12.39 10.66 1.08
CA ALA A 139 -13.26 11.81 0.85
C ALA A 139 -13.24 12.82 2.02
N VAL A 140 -13.22 12.32 3.25
CA VAL A 140 -13.29 13.15 4.46
C VAL A 140 -11.91 13.47 5.04
N SER A 141 -10.85 12.93 4.45
CA SER A 141 -9.49 13.12 4.94
C SER A 141 -9.00 14.55 4.64
N ASP A 142 -8.55 15.25 5.66
CA ASP A 142 -7.96 16.60 5.55
C ASP A 142 -6.59 16.63 4.87
N LYS A 143 -5.92 15.48 4.77
CA LYS A 143 -4.69 15.28 3.99
C LYS A 143 -4.86 14.11 3.04
N PRO A 144 -4.31 14.21 1.82
CA PRO A 144 -4.35 13.08 0.89
C PRO A 144 -3.67 11.83 1.49
N ILE A 145 -4.24 10.66 1.22
CA ILE A 145 -3.73 9.39 1.73
C ILE A 145 -2.83 8.72 0.68
N VAL A 146 -1.63 8.31 1.10
CA VAL A 146 -0.70 7.51 0.30
C VAL A 146 -0.63 6.10 0.86
N LEU A 147 -0.94 5.10 0.03
CA LEU A 147 -0.86 3.69 0.38
C LEU A 147 0.49 3.11 -0.08
N MET A 148 1.25 2.54 0.82
CA MET A 148 2.50 1.82 0.54
C MET A 148 2.36 0.38 1.00
N ILE A 149 2.63 -0.58 0.11
CA ILE A 149 2.60 -2.01 0.41
C ILE A 149 3.97 -2.60 0.07
N ASP A 150 4.68 -3.10 1.08
CA ASP A 150 5.94 -3.83 0.91
C ASP A 150 5.69 -5.33 0.76
N GLU A 151 6.65 -6.04 0.18
CA GLU A 151 6.68 -7.50 -0.03
C GLU A 151 5.44 -8.03 -0.76
N VAL A 152 4.96 -7.28 -1.77
CA VAL A 152 3.79 -7.69 -2.58
C VAL A 152 3.99 -9.04 -3.29
N ASP A 153 5.25 -9.46 -3.48
CA ASP A 153 5.57 -10.74 -4.10
C ASP A 153 4.99 -11.94 -3.36
N SER A 154 4.83 -11.84 -2.04
CA SER A 154 4.23 -12.90 -1.22
C SER A 154 2.75 -13.14 -1.54
N ALA A 155 2.06 -12.12 -2.05
CA ALA A 155 0.64 -12.13 -2.35
C ALA A 155 0.31 -12.48 -3.81
N LEU A 156 1.28 -12.39 -4.73
CA LEU A 156 1.07 -12.42 -6.18
C LEU A 156 0.50 -13.73 -6.74
N ASN A 157 0.60 -14.83 -6.00
CA ASN A 157 0.04 -16.12 -6.39
C ASN A 157 -1.42 -16.31 -5.96
N ASN A 158 -2.04 -15.29 -5.35
CA ASN A 158 -3.39 -15.37 -4.81
C ASN A 158 -4.38 -14.59 -5.69
N GLN A 159 -5.46 -15.24 -6.12
CA GLN A 159 -6.48 -14.61 -6.96
C GLN A 159 -7.11 -13.38 -6.30
N VAL A 160 -7.41 -13.45 -5.02
CA VAL A 160 -7.98 -12.34 -4.26
C VAL A 160 -7.10 -11.09 -4.30
N PHE A 161 -5.77 -11.28 -4.27
CA PHE A 161 -4.85 -10.13 -4.41
C PHE A 161 -4.85 -9.56 -5.83
N LEU A 162 -4.96 -10.39 -6.85
CA LEU A 162 -5.10 -9.91 -8.24
C LEU A 162 -6.40 -9.12 -8.43
N ASP A 163 -7.49 -9.57 -7.82
CA ASP A 163 -8.77 -8.87 -7.85
C ASP A 163 -8.70 -7.55 -7.07
N PHE A 164 -7.99 -7.51 -5.94
CA PHE A 164 -7.68 -6.27 -5.23
C PHE A 164 -6.87 -5.27 -6.09
N LEU A 165 -5.85 -5.73 -6.82
CA LEU A 165 -5.09 -4.87 -7.74
C LEU A 165 -5.96 -4.36 -8.90
N ALA A 166 -6.88 -5.20 -9.40
CA ALA A 166 -7.84 -4.78 -10.43
C ALA A 166 -8.76 -3.68 -9.93
N GLN A 167 -9.25 -3.78 -8.68
CA GLN A 167 -10.05 -2.74 -8.04
C GLN A 167 -9.25 -1.45 -7.80
N LEU A 168 -8.03 -1.54 -7.30
CA LEU A 168 -7.13 -0.37 -7.18
C LEU A 168 -6.99 0.36 -8.50
N ARG A 169 -6.83 -0.38 -9.60
CA ARG A 169 -6.76 0.19 -10.92
C ARG A 169 -8.07 0.87 -11.36
N ALA A 170 -9.21 0.22 -11.14
CA ALA A 170 -10.50 0.79 -11.45
C ALA A 170 -10.69 2.14 -10.72
N GLN A 171 -10.42 2.18 -9.42
CA GLN A 171 -10.43 3.40 -8.62
C GLN A 171 -9.48 4.48 -9.16
N TYR A 172 -8.29 4.09 -9.62
CA TYR A 172 -7.35 5.02 -10.23
C TYR A 172 -7.87 5.66 -11.52
N MET A 173 -8.61 4.90 -12.33
CA MET A 173 -9.17 5.38 -13.60
C MET A 173 -10.34 6.34 -13.39
N GLU A 174 -11.05 6.21 -12.26
CA GLU A 174 -12.23 7.00 -11.92
C GLU A 174 -11.94 8.06 -10.83
N ARG A 175 -10.68 8.33 -10.52
CA ARG A 175 -10.25 9.20 -9.41
C ARG A 175 -10.62 10.68 -9.56
N ASP A 176 -11.02 11.11 -10.73
CA ASP A 176 -11.56 12.43 -11.02
C ASP A 176 -13.03 12.57 -10.59
N ILE A 177 -13.73 11.45 -10.43
CA ILE A 177 -15.14 11.38 -10.02
C ILE A 177 -15.27 10.90 -8.58
N TYR A 178 -14.51 9.86 -8.22
CA TYR A 178 -14.59 9.21 -6.91
C TYR A 178 -13.31 9.40 -6.10
N PRO A 179 -13.44 9.81 -4.81
CA PRO A 179 -12.29 9.94 -3.91
C PRO A 179 -11.56 8.60 -3.75
N THR A 180 -10.23 8.64 -3.87
CA THR A 180 -9.37 7.47 -3.68
C THR A 180 -7.99 7.89 -3.18
N PHE A 181 -7.08 6.94 -3.01
CA PHE A 181 -5.71 7.21 -2.61
C PHE A 181 -5.03 8.21 -3.56
N ARG A 182 -4.31 9.17 -2.99
CA ARG A 182 -3.48 10.10 -3.77
C ARG A 182 -2.44 9.35 -4.59
N SER A 183 -1.79 8.35 -3.97
CA SER A 183 -0.80 7.51 -4.63
C SER A 183 -0.79 6.13 -4.01
N VAL A 184 -0.48 5.12 -4.81
CA VAL A 184 -0.25 3.74 -4.35
C VAL A 184 1.14 3.31 -4.78
N ILE A 185 1.93 2.83 -3.82
CA ILE A 185 3.29 2.36 -4.01
C ILE A 185 3.34 0.88 -3.66
N LEU A 186 3.58 0.04 -4.64
CA LEU A 186 3.75 -1.40 -4.46
C LEU A 186 5.24 -1.74 -4.54
N ALA A 187 5.79 -2.33 -3.49
CA ALA A 187 7.21 -2.68 -3.44
C ALA A 187 7.40 -4.20 -3.44
N GLY A 188 8.25 -4.68 -4.33
CA GLY A 188 8.52 -6.10 -4.52
C GLY A 188 9.87 -6.37 -5.16
N VAL A 189 10.18 -7.66 -5.35
CA VAL A 189 11.39 -8.13 -6.04
C VAL A 189 11.12 -8.28 -7.54
N TYR A 190 9.90 -8.73 -7.90
CA TYR A 190 9.52 -9.01 -9.27
C TYR A 190 8.62 -7.93 -9.86
N ASP A 191 8.70 -7.76 -11.16
CA ASP A 191 7.77 -6.93 -11.90
C ASP A 191 6.37 -7.58 -11.89
N VAL A 192 5.39 -6.88 -11.35
CA VAL A 192 3.98 -7.32 -11.34
C VAL A 192 3.48 -7.65 -12.76
N LYS A 193 4.05 -7.04 -13.80
CA LYS A 193 3.73 -7.35 -15.20
C LYS A 193 4.15 -8.74 -15.66
N ASN A 194 5.27 -9.25 -15.15
CA ASN A 194 5.85 -10.52 -15.59
C ASN A 194 5.19 -11.76 -14.97
N LEU A 195 4.23 -11.57 -14.07
CA LEU A 195 3.56 -12.65 -13.35
C LEU A 195 2.40 -13.29 -14.11
N ARG A 196 1.94 -12.66 -15.18
CA ARG A 196 0.83 -13.17 -16.00
C ARG A 196 1.05 -14.56 -16.57
N GLY A 197 2.29 -14.87 -16.98
CA GLY A 197 2.61 -16.16 -17.61
C GLY A 197 2.63 -17.37 -16.67
N LYS A 198 2.59 -17.16 -15.35
CA LYS A 198 2.67 -18.25 -14.37
C LYS A 198 1.33 -18.69 -13.77
N ILE A 199 0.29 -17.85 -13.87
CA ILE A 199 -0.96 -18.04 -13.14
C ILE A 199 -2.15 -18.40 -14.05
N ARG A 200 -2.09 -18.09 -15.37
CA ARG A 200 -3.21 -18.37 -16.29
C ARG A 200 -2.74 -18.87 -17.65
N PRO A 201 -3.51 -19.81 -18.28
CA PRO A 201 -3.36 -20.16 -19.70
C PRO A 201 -3.62 -18.94 -20.60
N GLU A 202 -3.11 -18.96 -21.83
CA GLU A 202 -2.99 -17.85 -22.80
C GLU A 202 -4.31 -17.14 -23.18
N ASP A 203 -5.48 -17.60 -22.78
CA ASP A 203 -6.78 -17.16 -23.32
C ASP A 203 -7.51 -16.05 -22.56
N GLU A 204 -6.97 -15.49 -21.48
CA GLU A 204 -7.69 -14.45 -20.72
C GLU A 204 -7.04 -13.05 -20.81
N HIS A 205 -7.49 -12.28 -21.79
CA HIS A 205 -7.13 -10.87 -22.03
C HIS A 205 -7.69 -9.85 -21.01
N ARG A 206 -8.20 -10.25 -19.83
CA ARG A 206 -9.07 -9.40 -19.01
C ARG A 206 -8.39 -8.39 -18.09
N TYR A 207 -7.10 -8.47 -17.79
CA TYR A 207 -6.49 -7.55 -16.82
C TYR A 207 -5.21 -6.89 -17.33
N ASN A 208 -5.32 -5.66 -17.79
CA ASN A 208 -4.17 -4.84 -18.17
C ASN A 208 -3.74 -3.98 -16.97
N LEU A 209 -2.89 -4.52 -16.08
CA LEU A 209 -2.32 -3.79 -14.95
C LEU A 209 -1.14 -2.91 -15.41
N SER A 210 -1.42 -1.81 -16.11
CA SER A 210 -0.36 -0.85 -16.43
C SER A 210 -0.12 0.07 -15.23
N LEU A 211 0.74 -0.37 -14.33
CA LEU A 211 1.34 0.49 -13.30
C LEU A 211 2.61 1.13 -13.89
N ILE A 212 2.90 2.36 -13.52
CA ILE A 212 4.13 3.05 -13.91
C ILE A 212 5.27 2.48 -13.08
N HIS A 213 6.40 2.14 -13.75
CA HIS A 213 7.59 1.61 -13.07
C HIS A 213 8.62 2.70 -12.82
N ILE A 214 9.28 2.60 -11.67
CA ILE A 214 10.48 3.40 -11.30
C ILE A 214 11.64 2.45 -11.02
#